data_512dc061180858ea987180a7f1db8229
#
_entry.id   512dc061180858ea987180a7f1db8229
#
_cell.length_a   1.000
_cell.length_b   1.000
_cell.length_c   1.000
_cell.angle_alpha   90.00
_cell.angle_beta   90.00
_cell.angle_gamma   90.00
#
_symmetry.space_group_name_H-M   'P 1'
#
loop_
_entity.id
_entity.type
_entity.pdbx_description
1 polymer ?
#
loop_
_entity_poly.entity_id
_entity_poly.type
_entity_poly.pdbx_seq_one_letter_code
_entity_poly.pdbx_strand_id
1 'polypeptide(L)'
;MSIRSRLLLVVFAGLSCNAVTAQDSVDALVERGGELFHTTVGGCATCHGPTGEGLVGPSLHFGPSPVNIVDQFVANPIMIVVTENLNPTNEDLVAISMYIRSLAGLELDPALPSQWRTELVALESLDTEEQEFRRTEYELAMERVQRFDTVVETWERRAIEGSVWSEYPSRIVGRFDAGEPKFTPEPGKTYWYENVGTTSSPSVLFDGYVPPTQNRLVVGDAATHEIIASYAIDENLRSVVHTSAMSPDGRWAYMVGPREPSADGTPNPAGAWTMLKLDALTLQPVVQVTIGARLHHGQVFRDKVLFDTFVRDPDGLGLFLYDPETDEVLGGVRDVDMGGFIYTVWPDHDYERIYAMMEPAGYAPGRSTGMRGVTQIYHGEYQALRPFWIAVINPDTWEVEAEYPIPGYRPNWAVIDSAKEHIYVINSSSNASKVRLSDGEIIWTGGTGIGPYGGSLNADETELWIADKGEGAHHLGRTVTILNTEDGHATHSLYGAYKVDHVLLSPNGEEMWATSNGEGRIYIYDAKSKELIPKIDMPENGDAHGLIWVHYDENGQAATVRDQGNFHNGVNPSLGRPLDY
;
A
#
# COMPACT_ATOMS: atom_id res chain seq x y z
N MET A 1 16.37 -31.71 18.24
CA MET A 1 14.93 -31.93 18.47
C MET A 1 14.25 -30.68 18.00
N SER A 2 13.53 -30.83 16.93
CA SER A 2 13.03 -29.73 16.08
C SER A 2 11.98 -28.88 16.78
N ILE A 3 12.14 -27.56 16.76
CA ILE A 3 11.19 -26.52 17.18
C ILE A 3 9.79 -26.71 16.52
N ARG A 4 9.71 -27.56 15.51
CA ARG A 4 8.50 -27.85 14.71
C ARG A 4 7.30 -28.40 15.48
N SER A 5 7.45 -28.86 16.73
CA SER A 5 6.36 -29.56 17.44
C SER A 5 5.67 -28.72 18.51
N ARG A 6 6.06 -27.48 18.77
CA ARG A 6 5.53 -26.72 19.91
C ARG A 6 4.54 -25.61 19.58
N LEU A 7 4.52 -25.08 18.35
CA LEU A 7 3.58 -24.02 17.97
C LEU A 7 2.15 -24.52 17.72
N LEU A 8 1.97 -25.76 17.36
CA LEU A 8 0.64 -26.33 17.07
C LEU A 8 -0.19 -26.70 18.30
N LEU A 9 0.39 -26.67 19.52
CA LEU A 9 -0.30 -27.11 20.73
C LEU A 9 -0.92 -25.97 21.54
N VAL A 10 -0.70 -24.73 21.16
CA VAL A 10 -1.09 -23.57 21.97
C VAL A 10 -2.57 -23.22 21.82
N VAL A 11 -3.21 -23.61 20.75
CA VAL A 11 -4.63 -23.24 20.47
C VAL A 11 -5.64 -24.35 20.82
N PHE A 12 -5.21 -25.60 21.07
CA PHE A 12 -6.14 -26.74 21.12
C PHE A 12 -6.33 -27.44 22.48
N ALA A 13 -5.85 -26.92 23.59
CA ALA A 13 -5.95 -27.59 24.89
C ALA A 13 -6.98 -26.95 25.84
N GLY A 14 -8.21 -26.72 25.41
CA GLY A 14 -9.19 -26.08 26.31
C GLY A 14 -10.67 -26.35 26.05
N LEU A 15 -11.05 -27.46 25.42
CA LEU A 15 -12.46 -27.85 25.37
C LEU A 15 -12.81 -28.77 26.58
N SER A 16 -12.98 -28.15 27.75
CA SER A 16 -13.82 -28.70 28.82
C SER A 16 -15.06 -27.84 28.89
N CYS A 17 -16.18 -28.34 28.40
CA CYS A 17 -17.49 -27.76 28.61
C CYS A 17 -17.78 -27.64 30.12
N ASN A 18 -17.53 -26.49 30.69
CA ASN A 18 -18.23 -26.02 31.86
C ASN A 18 -19.09 -24.86 31.44
N ALA A 19 -20.39 -25.00 31.52
CA ALA A 19 -21.35 -23.92 31.37
C ALA A 19 -21.04 -22.86 32.42
N VAL A 20 -20.28 -21.85 32.08
CA VAL A 20 -20.06 -20.67 32.89
C VAL A 20 -21.24 -19.74 32.64
N THR A 21 -22.23 -19.81 33.53
CA THR A 21 -23.26 -18.80 33.69
C THR A 21 -22.76 -17.73 34.66
N ALA A 22 -21.87 -16.91 34.19
CA ALA A 22 -21.61 -15.60 34.79
C ALA A 22 -21.12 -14.71 33.64
N GLN A 23 -21.94 -13.77 33.25
CA GLN A 23 -21.56 -12.67 32.39
C GLN A 23 -20.50 -11.89 33.19
N ASP A 24 -19.21 -12.13 32.91
CA ASP A 24 -18.15 -11.35 33.51
C ASP A 24 -18.45 -9.89 33.27
N SER A 25 -18.46 -9.08 34.31
CA SER A 25 -18.70 -7.66 34.15
C SER A 25 -17.58 -7.07 33.27
N VAL A 26 -17.87 -6.05 32.50
CA VAL A 26 -16.89 -5.32 31.70
C VAL A 26 -15.69 -4.91 32.57
N ASP A 27 -15.95 -4.50 33.80
CA ASP A 27 -14.92 -4.13 34.78
C ASP A 27 -13.94 -5.28 35.10
N ALA A 28 -14.45 -6.51 35.23
CA ALA A 28 -13.60 -7.69 35.47
C ALA A 28 -12.70 -8.01 34.25
N LEU A 29 -13.22 -7.81 33.03
CA LEU A 29 -12.41 -7.96 31.82
C LEU A 29 -11.34 -6.89 31.73
N VAL A 30 -11.66 -5.64 32.05
CA VAL A 30 -10.69 -4.54 32.06
C VAL A 30 -9.60 -4.79 33.11
N GLU A 31 -9.95 -5.22 34.32
CA GLU A 31 -8.97 -5.58 35.37
C GLU A 31 -8.05 -6.71 34.92
N ARG A 32 -8.63 -7.81 34.41
CA ARG A 32 -7.87 -8.95 33.88
C ARG A 32 -6.96 -8.55 32.72
N GLY A 33 -7.47 -7.75 31.79
CA GLY A 33 -6.71 -7.23 30.66
C GLY A 33 -5.51 -6.38 31.09
N GLY A 34 -5.70 -5.56 32.15
CA GLY A 34 -4.62 -4.76 32.73
C GLY A 34 -3.50 -5.62 33.32
N GLU A 35 -3.83 -6.70 34.06
CA GLU A 35 -2.84 -7.65 34.56
C GLU A 35 -2.00 -8.26 33.45
N LEU A 36 -2.65 -8.69 32.36
CA LEU A 36 -1.99 -9.32 31.22
C LEU A 36 -1.14 -8.31 30.42
N PHE A 37 -1.67 -7.12 30.21
CA PHE A 37 -1.00 -6.05 29.50
C PHE A 37 0.33 -5.65 30.16
N HIS A 38 0.36 -5.62 31.49
CA HIS A 38 1.53 -5.24 32.30
C HIS A 38 2.37 -6.41 32.77
N THR A 39 2.12 -7.63 32.31
CA THR A 39 2.95 -8.79 32.67
C THR A 39 4.42 -8.53 32.32
N THR A 40 5.33 -8.82 33.25
CA THR A 40 6.75 -8.47 33.14
C THR A 40 7.46 -9.13 31.96
N VAL A 41 7.01 -10.33 31.57
CA VAL A 41 7.59 -11.08 30.46
C VAL A 41 6.49 -11.35 29.42
N GLY A 42 6.63 -10.79 28.25
CA GLY A 42 5.66 -10.94 27.16
C GLY A 42 4.41 -10.06 27.27
N GLY A 43 4.34 -9.14 28.25
CA GLY A 43 3.24 -8.18 28.33
C GLY A 43 3.35 -7.09 27.28
N CYS A 44 2.19 -6.61 26.82
CA CYS A 44 2.07 -5.63 25.74
C CYS A 44 2.77 -4.30 26.07
N ALA A 45 2.73 -3.89 27.37
CA ALA A 45 3.34 -2.65 27.84
C ALA A 45 4.85 -2.54 27.56
N THR A 46 5.54 -3.66 27.41
CA THR A 46 6.99 -3.69 27.13
C THR A 46 7.33 -3.02 25.80
N CYS A 47 6.48 -3.22 24.81
CA CYS A 47 6.69 -2.69 23.44
C CYS A 47 5.77 -1.50 23.13
N HIS A 48 4.55 -1.49 23.66
CA HIS A 48 3.52 -0.48 23.34
C HIS A 48 3.43 0.65 24.37
N GLY A 49 4.26 0.64 25.40
CA GLY A 49 4.21 1.64 26.48
C GLY A 49 3.21 1.30 27.59
N PRO A 50 3.39 1.84 28.80
CA PRO A 50 2.58 1.52 29.97
C PRO A 50 1.10 1.94 29.83
N THR A 51 0.80 2.93 29.00
CA THR A 51 -0.57 3.37 28.70
C THR A 51 -0.99 3.06 27.26
N GLY A 52 -0.19 2.25 26.53
CA GLY A 52 -0.47 1.90 25.14
C GLY A 52 -0.18 3.03 24.15
N GLU A 53 0.60 4.01 24.56
CA GLU A 53 0.96 5.21 23.80
C GLU A 53 1.88 4.95 22.61
N GLY A 54 2.56 3.81 22.60
CA GLY A 54 3.58 3.45 21.62
C GLY A 54 4.99 3.69 22.13
N LEU A 55 5.88 2.75 21.89
CA LEU A 55 7.33 2.82 22.12
C LEU A 55 8.06 2.17 20.95
N VAL A 56 8.47 0.89 21.10
CA VAL A 56 8.98 0.06 20.00
C VAL A 56 7.83 -0.40 19.10
N GLY A 57 6.69 -0.73 19.69
CA GLY A 57 5.45 -1.04 19.00
C GLY A 57 4.57 0.21 18.84
N PRO A 58 3.62 0.19 17.90
CA PRO A 58 2.72 1.30 17.63
C PRO A 58 1.82 1.64 18.83
N SER A 59 1.25 2.84 18.82
CA SER A 59 0.18 3.19 19.76
C SER A 59 -1.02 2.26 19.60
N LEU A 60 -1.62 1.85 20.72
CA LEU A 60 -2.81 1.00 20.75
C LEU A 60 -4.10 1.80 21.00
N HIS A 61 -4.04 3.13 21.00
CA HIS A 61 -5.18 3.99 21.33
C HIS A 61 -6.33 3.93 20.32
N PHE A 62 -6.15 3.25 19.18
CA PHE A 62 -7.25 2.92 18.29
C PHE A 62 -8.17 1.79 18.81
N GLY A 63 -7.78 1.11 19.89
CA GLY A 63 -8.57 0.06 20.53
C GLY A 63 -8.69 -1.22 19.68
N PRO A 64 -7.57 -1.94 19.42
CA PRO A 64 -7.57 -3.14 18.60
C PRO A 64 -8.56 -4.19 19.14
N SER A 65 -9.28 -4.85 18.22
CA SER A 65 -10.09 -6.02 18.57
C SER A 65 -9.19 -7.22 18.86
N PRO A 66 -9.69 -8.26 19.54
CA PRO A 66 -8.94 -9.51 19.74
C PRO A 66 -8.46 -10.13 18.42
N VAL A 67 -9.25 -10.06 17.36
CA VAL A 67 -8.86 -10.55 16.03
C VAL A 67 -7.68 -9.76 15.48
N ASN A 68 -7.67 -8.43 15.61
CA ASN A 68 -6.52 -7.62 15.22
C ASN A 68 -5.23 -8.02 15.96
N ILE A 69 -5.34 -8.39 17.25
CA ILE A 69 -4.18 -8.84 18.06
C ILE A 69 -3.69 -10.20 17.55
N VAL A 70 -4.59 -11.15 17.30
CA VAL A 70 -4.24 -12.45 16.72
C VAL A 70 -3.56 -12.29 15.37
N ASP A 71 -4.07 -11.41 14.55
CA ASP A 71 -3.49 -11.12 13.24
C ASP A 71 -2.04 -10.61 13.34
N GLN A 72 -1.76 -9.77 14.34
CA GLN A 72 -0.39 -9.32 14.60
C GLN A 72 0.51 -10.44 15.09
N PHE A 73 0.01 -11.39 15.89
CA PHE A 73 0.79 -12.55 16.30
C PHE A 73 1.21 -13.42 15.11
N VAL A 74 0.40 -13.48 14.07
CA VAL A 74 0.69 -14.23 12.84
C VAL A 74 1.60 -13.45 11.91
N ALA A 75 1.34 -12.15 11.72
CA ALA A 75 1.99 -11.35 10.70
C ALA A 75 3.26 -10.64 11.17
N ASN A 76 3.40 -10.38 12.48
CA ASN A 76 4.50 -9.58 13.01
C ASN A 76 5.45 -10.43 13.87
N PRO A 77 6.66 -10.74 13.36
CA PRO A 77 7.65 -11.53 14.07
C PRO A 77 8.02 -10.99 15.47
N ILE A 78 7.97 -9.69 15.66
CA ILE A 78 8.31 -9.06 16.95
C ILE A 78 7.26 -9.40 18.01
N MET A 79 6.01 -9.63 17.60
CA MET A 79 4.92 -9.99 18.51
C MET A 79 4.96 -11.46 18.97
N ILE A 80 5.83 -12.30 18.39
CA ILE A 80 5.95 -13.72 18.78
C ILE A 80 6.34 -13.87 20.25
N VAL A 81 7.09 -12.92 20.79
CA VAL A 81 7.48 -12.92 22.21
C VAL A 81 6.27 -12.94 23.15
N VAL A 82 5.15 -12.36 22.72
CA VAL A 82 3.89 -12.36 23.46
C VAL A 82 3.29 -13.76 23.46
N THR A 83 3.21 -14.42 22.29
CA THR A 83 2.66 -15.77 22.18
C THR A 83 3.51 -16.80 22.91
N GLU A 84 4.83 -16.68 22.89
CA GLU A 84 5.75 -17.62 23.55
C GLU A 84 5.75 -17.48 25.08
N ASN A 85 5.57 -16.28 25.59
CA ASN A 85 5.69 -16.03 27.03
C ASN A 85 4.34 -15.84 27.73
N LEU A 86 3.39 -15.13 27.12
CA LEU A 86 2.07 -14.89 27.70
C LEU A 86 1.09 -16.00 27.34
N ASN A 87 1.18 -16.55 26.13
CA ASN A 87 0.31 -17.60 25.60
C ASN A 87 -1.19 -17.32 25.87
N PRO A 88 -1.72 -16.17 25.39
CA PRO A 88 -3.05 -15.73 25.77
C PRO A 88 -4.15 -16.64 25.20
N THR A 89 -5.15 -16.93 26.01
CA THR A 89 -6.39 -17.58 25.56
C THR A 89 -7.30 -16.58 24.85
N ASN A 90 -8.35 -17.05 24.18
CA ASN A 90 -9.35 -16.16 23.56
C ASN A 90 -9.97 -15.20 24.60
N GLU A 91 -10.22 -15.68 25.82
CA GLU A 91 -10.72 -14.83 26.90
C GLU A 91 -9.69 -13.78 27.34
N ASP A 92 -8.42 -14.14 27.37
CA ASP A 92 -7.34 -13.20 27.67
C ASP A 92 -7.23 -12.12 26.56
N LEU A 93 -7.40 -12.48 25.31
CA LEU A 93 -7.41 -11.52 24.18
C LEU A 93 -8.60 -10.55 24.28
N VAL A 94 -9.79 -11.05 24.62
CA VAL A 94 -10.96 -10.20 24.87
C VAL A 94 -10.69 -9.24 26.03
N ALA A 95 -10.11 -9.73 27.13
CA ALA A 95 -9.77 -8.91 28.28
C ALA A 95 -8.73 -7.83 27.95
N ILE A 96 -7.64 -8.21 27.24
CA ILE A 96 -6.61 -7.26 26.76
C ILE A 96 -7.22 -6.17 25.89
N SER A 97 -8.07 -6.54 24.93
CA SER A 97 -8.72 -5.55 24.05
C SER A 97 -9.65 -4.60 24.81
N MET A 98 -10.41 -5.09 25.81
CA MET A 98 -11.23 -4.24 26.66
C MET A 98 -10.37 -3.29 27.50
N TYR A 99 -9.26 -3.75 28.03
CA TYR A 99 -8.32 -2.91 28.78
C TYR A 99 -7.73 -1.79 27.90
N ILE A 100 -7.23 -2.16 26.70
CA ILE A 100 -6.67 -1.19 25.78
C ILE A 100 -7.70 -0.11 25.41
N ARG A 101 -8.95 -0.49 25.16
CA ARG A 101 -10.05 0.50 24.94
C ARG A 101 -10.25 1.41 26.14
N SER A 102 -10.13 0.87 27.37
CA SER A 102 -10.23 1.72 28.57
C SER A 102 -9.07 2.71 28.68
N LEU A 103 -7.85 2.31 28.34
CA LEU A 103 -6.69 3.20 28.27
C LEU A 103 -6.87 4.32 27.26
N ALA A 104 -7.42 3.97 26.11
CA ALA A 104 -7.68 4.92 25.02
C ALA A 104 -8.91 5.83 25.27
N GLY A 105 -9.64 5.66 26.36
CA GLY A 105 -10.86 6.42 26.64
C GLY A 105 -12.02 6.11 25.69
N LEU A 106 -11.99 4.96 25.03
CA LEU A 106 -13.05 4.53 24.10
C LEU A 106 -14.23 3.93 24.85
N GLU A 107 -15.41 3.97 24.24
CA GLU A 107 -16.62 3.36 24.80
C GLU A 107 -16.42 1.86 25.07
N LEU A 108 -16.79 1.44 26.29
CA LEU A 108 -16.74 0.05 26.72
C LEU A 108 -18.14 -0.58 26.57
N ASP A 109 -18.55 -0.76 25.30
CA ASP A 109 -19.85 -1.38 24.98
C ASP A 109 -19.91 -2.82 25.54
N PRO A 110 -20.89 -3.14 26.41
CA PRO A 110 -21.07 -4.48 26.97
C PRO A 110 -21.34 -5.58 25.94
N ALA A 111 -21.71 -5.24 24.72
CA ALA A 111 -21.94 -6.20 23.64
C ALA A 111 -20.64 -6.68 22.99
N LEU A 112 -19.57 -5.88 23.02
CA LEU A 112 -18.30 -6.20 22.35
C LEU A 112 -17.68 -7.54 22.80
N PRO A 113 -17.60 -7.90 24.09
CA PRO A 113 -17.02 -9.17 24.47
C PRO A 113 -17.71 -10.38 23.85
N SER A 114 -19.05 -10.35 23.73
CA SER A 114 -19.81 -11.43 23.10
C SER A 114 -19.58 -11.50 21.60
N GLN A 115 -19.55 -10.37 20.95
CA GLN A 115 -19.24 -10.26 19.52
C GLN A 115 -17.83 -10.82 19.25
N TRP A 116 -16.83 -10.37 19.97
CA TRP A 116 -15.44 -10.77 19.80
C TRP A 116 -15.18 -12.25 20.04
N ARG A 117 -15.86 -12.86 21.03
CA ARG A 117 -15.80 -14.32 21.21
C ARG A 117 -16.32 -15.05 19.98
N THR A 118 -17.38 -14.55 19.36
CA THR A 118 -17.93 -15.13 18.13
C THR A 118 -16.94 -14.99 16.98
N GLU A 119 -16.30 -13.83 16.83
CA GLU A 119 -15.30 -13.57 15.79
C GLU A 119 -14.06 -14.47 15.97
N LEU A 120 -13.56 -14.66 17.20
CA LEU A 120 -12.43 -15.54 17.50
C LEU A 120 -12.76 -17.01 17.18
N VAL A 121 -13.97 -17.47 17.53
CA VAL A 121 -14.41 -18.83 17.19
C VAL A 121 -14.54 -19.02 15.66
N ALA A 122 -15.01 -17.98 14.95
CA ALA A 122 -15.06 -18.02 13.49
C ALA A 122 -13.64 -18.09 12.88
N LEU A 123 -12.69 -17.35 13.46
CA LEU A 123 -11.28 -17.41 13.04
C LEU A 123 -10.65 -18.80 13.25
N GLU A 124 -10.95 -19.48 14.37
CA GLU A 124 -10.51 -20.85 14.63
C GLU A 124 -11.13 -21.87 13.66
N SER A 125 -12.28 -21.56 13.09
CA SER A 125 -13.00 -22.44 12.17
C SER A 125 -12.57 -22.27 10.70
N LEU A 126 -11.57 -21.43 10.40
CA LEU A 126 -11.01 -21.30 9.05
C LEU A 126 -10.54 -22.66 8.54
N ASP A 127 -10.65 -22.88 7.24
CA ASP A 127 -10.20 -24.13 6.66
C ASP A 127 -8.69 -24.36 6.80
N THR A 128 -8.28 -25.60 6.64
CA THR A 128 -6.88 -26.00 6.87
C THR A 128 -5.93 -25.33 5.89
N GLU A 129 -6.38 -25.06 4.66
CA GLU A 129 -5.56 -24.44 3.61
C GLU A 129 -5.25 -22.98 3.98
N GLU A 130 -6.23 -22.24 4.46
CA GLU A 130 -6.05 -20.86 4.93
C GLU A 130 -5.14 -20.78 6.16
N GLN A 131 -5.30 -21.68 7.12
CA GLN A 131 -4.44 -21.74 8.30
C GLN A 131 -2.99 -22.09 7.95
N GLU A 132 -2.81 -23.04 7.02
CA GLU A 132 -1.49 -23.44 6.56
C GLU A 132 -0.81 -22.31 5.76
N PHE A 133 -1.58 -21.61 4.94
CA PHE A 133 -1.09 -20.45 4.22
C PHE A 133 -0.56 -19.35 5.17
N ARG A 134 -1.34 -18.96 6.19
CA ARG A 134 -0.95 -17.97 7.19
C ARG A 134 0.33 -18.34 7.91
N ARG A 135 0.43 -19.61 8.31
CA ARG A 135 1.64 -20.12 8.97
C ARG A 135 2.84 -20.05 8.04
N THR A 136 2.68 -20.42 6.79
CA THR A 136 3.76 -20.36 5.80
C THR A 136 4.26 -18.94 5.57
N GLU A 137 3.37 -17.97 5.45
CA GLU A 137 3.72 -16.55 5.32
C GLU A 137 4.56 -16.06 6.50
N TYR A 138 4.11 -16.37 7.69
CA TYR A 138 4.83 -16.03 8.91
C TYR A 138 6.22 -16.67 9.00
N GLU A 139 6.32 -17.98 8.76
CA GLU A 139 7.59 -18.70 8.77
C GLU A 139 8.56 -18.12 7.74
N LEU A 140 8.08 -17.77 6.55
CA LEU A 140 8.89 -17.14 5.51
C LEU A 140 9.36 -15.74 5.90
N ALA A 141 8.49 -14.93 6.51
CA ALA A 141 8.87 -13.61 7.00
C ALA A 141 9.96 -13.70 8.08
N MET A 142 9.80 -14.61 9.03
CA MET A 142 10.80 -14.86 10.09
C MET A 142 12.12 -15.35 9.53
N GLU A 143 12.08 -16.29 8.61
CA GLU A 143 13.28 -16.82 7.98
C GLU A 143 14.08 -15.73 7.26
N ARG A 144 13.40 -14.80 6.60
CA ARG A 144 14.03 -13.67 5.92
C ARG A 144 14.70 -12.71 6.88
N VAL A 145 14.01 -12.33 7.95
CA VAL A 145 14.59 -11.44 8.98
C VAL A 145 15.82 -12.08 9.62
N GLN A 146 15.78 -13.37 9.91
CA GLN A 146 16.89 -14.08 10.53
C GLN A 146 18.08 -14.33 9.60
N ARG A 147 17.87 -14.39 8.28
CA ARG A 147 18.90 -14.74 7.30
C ARG A 147 19.38 -13.57 6.48
N PHE A 148 18.83 -12.37 6.67
CA PHE A 148 19.16 -11.22 5.82
C PHE A 148 20.67 -10.97 5.74
N ASP A 149 21.35 -10.92 6.88
CA ASP A 149 22.80 -10.68 6.89
C ASP A 149 23.57 -11.75 6.10
N THR A 150 23.23 -13.02 6.30
CA THR A 150 23.86 -14.14 5.57
C THR A 150 23.57 -14.05 4.06
N VAL A 151 22.34 -13.67 3.69
CA VAL A 151 21.96 -13.50 2.28
C VAL A 151 22.73 -12.34 1.66
N VAL A 152 22.88 -11.22 2.37
CA VAL A 152 23.64 -10.06 1.91
C VAL A 152 25.12 -10.38 1.76
N GLU A 153 25.73 -11.09 2.71
CA GLU A 153 27.14 -11.54 2.63
C GLU A 153 27.41 -12.43 1.42
N THR A 154 26.43 -13.21 0.98
CA THR A 154 26.54 -14.13 -0.15
C THR A 154 25.96 -13.58 -1.45
N TRP A 155 25.34 -12.40 -1.42
CA TRP A 155 24.72 -11.78 -2.58
C TRP A 155 25.78 -11.20 -3.51
N GLU A 156 25.92 -11.82 -4.65
CA GLU A 156 26.76 -11.27 -5.71
C GLU A 156 25.94 -10.31 -6.57
N ARG A 157 26.33 -9.03 -6.54
CA ARG A 157 25.78 -8.02 -7.43
C ARG A 157 25.86 -8.51 -8.88
N ARG A 158 24.74 -8.53 -9.57
CA ARG A 158 24.72 -8.78 -10.99
C ARG A 158 25.37 -7.61 -11.73
N ALA A 159 26.35 -7.88 -12.55
CA ALA A 159 26.87 -6.87 -13.48
C ALA A 159 25.83 -6.62 -14.57
N ILE A 160 25.29 -5.41 -14.61
CA ILE A 160 24.47 -4.91 -15.71
C ILE A 160 25.34 -3.89 -16.45
N GLU A 161 25.74 -4.24 -17.67
CA GLU A 161 26.59 -3.36 -18.48
C GLU A 161 25.75 -2.65 -19.54
N GLY A 162 25.90 -1.34 -19.61
CA GLY A 162 25.23 -0.49 -20.57
C GLY A 162 23.77 -0.16 -20.21
N SER A 163 23.08 0.38 -21.19
CA SER A 163 21.69 0.82 -21.04
C SER A 163 20.73 -0.36 -20.98
N VAL A 164 19.78 -0.31 -20.04
CA VAL A 164 18.66 -1.27 -19.92
C VAL A 164 17.42 -0.84 -20.71
N TRP A 165 17.53 0.25 -21.48
CA TRP A 165 16.42 0.77 -22.27
C TRP A 165 16.01 -0.19 -23.39
N SER A 166 14.70 -0.35 -23.57
CA SER A 166 14.07 -1.14 -24.61
C SER A 166 12.96 -0.33 -25.30
N GLU A 167 12.87 -0.42 -26.62
CA GLU A 167 11.76 0.14 -27.37
C GLU A 167 10.50 -0.73 -27.21
N TYR A 168 9.32 -0.10 -27.29
CA TYR A 168 8.05 -0.81 -27.30
C TYR A 168 7.17 -0.23 -28.43
N PRO A 169 6.67 -1.06 -29.35
CA PRO A 169 5.84 -0.60 -30.47
C PRO A 169 4.38 -0.39 -30.04
N SER A 170 4.11 0.72 -29.34
CA SER A 170 2.75 1.06 -28.93
C SER A 170 1.87 1.39 -30.13
N ARG A 171 0.56 1.18 -30.00
CA ARG A 171 -0.44 1.46 -31.04
C ARG A 171 -1.67 2.09 -30.41
N ILE A 172 -2.18 3.14 -31.02
CA ILE A 172 -3.51 3.66 -30.70
C ILE A 172 -4.53 2.69 -31.28
N VAL A 173 -5.38 2.12 -30.42
CA VAL A 173 -6.43 1.17 -30.79
C VAL A 173 -7.84 1.78 -30.70
N GLY A 174 -7.97 2.96 -30.10
CA GLY A 174 -9.22 3.71 -30.03
C GLY A 174 -8.99 5.21 -29.87
N ARG A 175 -9.85 6.00 -30.51
CA ARG A 175 -10.01 7.44 -30.26
C ARG A 175 -11.49 7.74 -30.04
N PHE A 176 -11.79 8.50 -29.00
CA PHE A 176 -13.15 8.76 -28.56
C PHE A 176 -13.40 10.26 -28.48
N ASP A 177 -14.67 10.64 -28.60
CA ASP A 177 -15.10 12.00 -28.36
C ASP A 177 -15.16 12.26 -26.85
N ALA A 178 -14.45 13.27 -26.39
CA ALA A 178 -14.44 13.64 -24.99
C ALA A 178 -15.79 14.13 -24.46
N GLY A 179 -16.69 14.58 -25.34
CA GLY A 179 -17.98 15.15 -24.94
C GLY A 179 -17.83 16.50 -24.23
N GLU A 180 -18.85 16.85 -23.44
CA GLU A 180 -18.91 18.14 -22.74
C GLU A 180 -18.26 18.05 -21.35
N PRO A 181 -17.60 19.11 -20.87
CA PRO A 181 -17.05 19.19 -19.53
C PRO A 181 -18.10 18.87 -18.43
N LYS A 182 -17.70 18.10 -17.43
CA LYS A 182 -18.56 17.73 -16.29
C LYS A 182 -18.51 18.76 -15.17
N PHE A 183 -17.46 19.57 -15.14
CA PHE A 183 -17.34 20.70 -14.24
C PHE A 183 -16.49 21.79 -14.91
N THR A 184 -16.54 23.00 -14.33
CA THR A 184 -15.68 24.12 -14.74
C THR A 184 -14.78 24.46 -13.55
N PRO A 185 -13.48 24.28 -13.66
CA PRO A 185 -12.56 24.61 -12.57
C PRO A 185 -12.55 26.13 -12.33
N GLU A 186 -12.45 26.51 -11.06
CA GLU A 186 -12.30 27.89 -10.66
C GLU A 186 -10.80 28.24 -10.59
N PRO A 187 -10.38 29.43 -11.11
CA PRO A 187 -9.02 29.89 -10.92
C PRO A 187 -8.62 30.00 -9.45
N GLY A 188 -7.38 29.66 -9.13
CA GLY A 188 -6.84 29.65 -7.78
C GLY A 188 -7.22 28.43 -6.96
N LYS A 189 -8.01 27.48 -7.48
CA LYS A 189 -8.42 26.28 -6.74
C LYS A 189 -7.61 25.05 -7.04
N THR A 190 -7.59 24.14 -6.07
CA THR A 190 -6.98 22.82 -6.16
C THR A 190 -8.05 21.74 -6.10
N TYR A 191 -7.94 20.78 -7.00
CA TYR A 191 -8.86 19.64 -7.08
C TYR A 191 -8.09 18.34 -6.92
N TRP A 192 -8.72 17.37 -6.25
CA TRP A 192 -8.22 16.01 -6.20
C TRP A 192 -8.94 15.14 -7.25
N TYR A 193 -8.21 14.18 -7.80
CA TYR A 193 -8.71 13.20 -8.76
C TYR A 193 -8.46 11.80 -8.26
N GLU A 194 -9.40 10.89 -8.53
CA GLU A 194 -9.33 9.50 -8.11
C GLU A 194 -9.95 8.56 -9.14
N ASN A 195 -9.27 7.47 -9.43
CA ASN A 195 -9.84 6.36 -10.19
C ASN A 195 -10.59 5.42 -9.25
N VAL A 196 -11.88 5.28 -9.47
CA VAL A 196 -12.77 4.51 -8.59
C VAL A 196 -13.44 3.38 -9.37
N GLY A 197 -13.56 2.20 -8.79
CA GLY A 197 -14.25 1.10 -9.46
C GLY A 197 -14.04 -0.27 -8.84
N THR A 198 -14.01 -1.31 -9.68
CA THR A 198 -13.77 -2.68 -9.23
C THR A 198 -12.30 -2.89 -8.93
N THR A 199 -11.99 -3.33 -7.72
CA THR A 199 -10.62 -3.59 -7.28
C THR A 199 -9.87 -4.57 -8.18
N SER A 200 -8.59 -4.28 -8.42
CA SER A 200 -7.66 -5.18 -9.10
C SER A 200 -7.21 -6.34 -8.21
N SER A 201 -7.47 -6.28 -6.92
CA SER A 201 -7.05 -7.25 -5.91
C SER A 201 -8.24 -7.98 -5.30
N PRO A 202 -8.88 -8.93 -6.02
CA PRO A 202 -10.06 -9.65 -5.52
C PRO A 202 -9.80 -10.51 -4.27
N SER A 203 -8.55 -10.82 -3.97
CA SER A 203 -8.17 -11.49 -2.72
C SER A 203 -8.42 -10.64 -1.46
N VAL A 204 -8.86 -9.45 -1.65
CA VAL A 204 -9.32 -8.48 -0.66
C VAL A 204 -10.71 -8.77 -0.13
N LEU A 205 -11.45 -9.60 -0.80
CA LEU A 205 -12.88 -9.78 -0.61
C LEU A 205 -13.19 -10.81 0.49
N PHE A 206 -12.45 -10.77 1.60
CA PHE A 206 -12.67 -11.77 2.65
C PHE A 206 -14.01 -11.62 3.36
N ASP A 207 -14.43 -10.42 3.71
CA ASP A 207 -15.64 -10.26 4.51
C ASP A 207 -16.67 -9.36 3.86
N GLY A 208 -16.35 -8.80 2.78
CA GLY A 208 -17.24 -7.91 2.10
C GLY A 208 -17.15 -8.21 0.62
N TYR A 209 -18.10 -8.90 0.09
CA TYR A 209 -18.39 -8.78 -1.32
C TYR A 209 -18.45 -7.29 -1.65
N VAL A 210 -17.37 -6.76 -2.19
CA VAL A 210 -17.44 -5.47 -2.86
C VAL A 210 -18.10 -5.73 -4.19
N PRO A 211 -19.34 -5.31 -4.39
CA PRO A 211 -20.03 -5.57 -5.67
C PRO A 211 -19.21 -4.94 -6.79
N PRO A 212 -19.22 -5.54 -8.00
CA PRO A 212 -18.62 -4.92 -9.16
C PRO A 212 -19.20 -3.52 -9.34
N THR A 213 -18.37 -2.50 -9.23
CA THR A 213 -18.77 -1.11 -9.40
C THR A 213 -18.33 -0.61 -10.77
N GLN A 214 -18.98 0.42 -11.27
CA GLN A 214 -18.58 1.01 -12.53
C GLN A 214 -17.27 1.78 -12.36
N ASN A 215 -16.27 1.46 -13.18
CA ASN A 215 -15.06 2.27 -13.23
C ASN A 215 -15.40 3.70 -13.62
N ARG A 216 -14.86 4.65 -12.89
CA ARG A 216 -15.11 6.08 -13.09
C ARG A 216 -13.91 6.92 -12.68
N LEU A 217 -13.81 8.08 -13.30
CA LEU A 217 -12.96 9.14 -12.79
C LEU A 217 -13.81 10.07 -11.92
N VAL A 218 -13.30 10.35 -10.73
CA VAL A 218 -13.93 11.22 -9.73
C VAL A 218 -13.06 12.46 -9.56
N VAL A 219 -13.67 13.62 -9.43
CA VAL A 219 -13.00 14.87 -9.08
C VAL A 219 -13.70 15.52 -7.90
N GLY A 220 -12.93 16.05 -6.96
CA GLY A 220 -13.44 16.82 -5.84
C GLY A 220 -12.60 18.05 -5.54
N ASP A 221 -13.14 18.94 -4.74
CA ASP A 221 -12.49 20.15 -4.25
C ASP A 221 -11.59 19.79 -3.05
N ALA A 222 -10.32 20.16 -3.10
CA ALA A 222 -9.36 19.81 -2.07
C ALA A 222 -9.60 20.54 -0.74
N ALA A 223 -10.16 21.74 -0.77
CA ALA A 223 -10.42 22.55 0.42
C ALA A 223 -11.70 22.12 1.15
N THR A 224 -12.74 21.72 0.41
CA THR A 224 -14.04 21.33 1.00
C THR A 224 -14.19 19.83 1.19
N HIS A 225 -13.32 19.02 0.60
CA HIS A 225 -13.37 17.55 0.52
C HIS A 225 -14.60 17.00 -0.22
N GLU A 226 -15.38 17.85 -0.88
CA GLU A 226 -16.59 17.45 -1.57
C GLU A 226 -16.30 16.90 -2.97
N ILE A 227 -17.01 15.85 -3.36
CA ILE A 227 -17.01 15.37 -4.75
C ILE A 227 -17.79 16.39 -5.59
N ILE A 228 -17.16 16.91 -6.63
CA ILE A 228 -17.76 17.88 -7.56
C ILE A 228 -18.39 17.19 -8.76
N ALA A 229 -17.68 16.21 -9.33
CA ALA A 229 -18.18 15.47 -10.47
C ALA A 229 -17.60 14.05 -10.50
N SER A 230 -18.32 13.18 -11.18
CA SER A 230 -17.82 11.85 -11.53
C SER A 230 -18.43 11.38 -12.84
N TYR A 231 -17.70 10.57 -13.58
CA TYR A 231 -18.18 9.98 -14.82
C TYR A 231 -17.84 8.49 -14.88
N ALA A 232 -18.86 7.66 -15.10
CA ALA A 232 -18.70 6.22 -15.26
C ALA A 232 -18.21 5.89 -16.69
N ILE A 233 -17.10 5.16 -16.77
CA ILE A 233 -16.52 4.73 -18.04
C ILE A 233 -17.46 3.77 -18.77
N ASP A 234 -17.53 3.87 -20.09
CA ASP A 234 -18.33 2.96 -20.93
C ASP A 234 -17.99 1.48 -20.63
N GLU A 235 -19.02 0.65 -20.62
CA GLU A 235 -18.91 -0.77 -20.28
C GLU A 235 -17.85 -1.51 -21.09
N ASN A 236 -17.70 -1.18 -22.38
CA ASN A 236 -16.72 -1.82 -23.26
C ASN A 236 -15.27 -1.37 -23.00
N LEU A 237 -15.08 -0.28 -22.28
CA LEU A 237 -13.77 0.27 -21.92
C LEU A 237 -13.37 -0.01 -20.46
N ARG A 238 -14.22 -0.70 -19.72
CA ARG A 238 -13.95 -1.00 -18.31
C ARG A 238 -12.84 -2.03 -18.14
N SER A 239 -12.08 -1.83 -17.07
CA SER A 239 -11.08 -2.76 -16.58
C SER A 239 -11.09 -2.72 -15.06
N VAL A 240 -10.07 -3.24 -14.42
CA VAL A 240 -9.87 -3.11 -12.97
C VAL A 240 -9.27 -1.76 -12.62
N VAL A 241 -9.61 -1.24 -11.45
CA VAL A 241 -8.92 -0.07 -10.89
C VAL A 241 -7.61 -0.52 -10.25
N HIS A 242 -6.53 0.17 -10.56
CA HIS A 242 -5.24 -0.06 -9.92
C HIS A 242 -4.32 1.16 -9.94
N THR A 243 -4.51 2.11 -10.80
CA THR A 243 -3.66 3.29 -10.89
C THR A 243 -4.48 4.56 -10.98
N SER A 244 -4.00 5.62 -10.36
CA SER A 244 -4.36 6.99 -10.62
C SER A 244 -3.11 7.73 -11.07
N ALA A 245 -3.15 8.32 -12.25
CA ALA A 245 -2.03 9.07 -12.81
C ALA A 245 -2.56 10.26 -13.62
N MET A 246 -1.75 11.31 -13.70
CA MET A 246 -2.08 12.53 -14.42
C MET A 246 -0.88 13.02 -15.23
N SER A 247 -1.14 13.69 -16.34
CA SER A 247 -0.10 14.41 -17.09
C SER A 247 0.46 15.59 -16.29
N PRO A 248 1.69 16.05 -16.57
CA PRO A 248 2.30 17.17 -15.83
C PRO A 248 1.48 18.46 -15.85
N ASP A 249 0.78 18.70 -16.95
CA ASP A 249 -0.10 19.87 -17.14
C ASP A 249 -1.51 19.71 -16.53
N GLY A 250 -1.78 18.59 -15.84
CA GLY A 250 -3.06 18.32 -15.20
C GLY A 250 -4.24 18.10 -16.16
N ARG A 251 -3.99 17.97 -17.47
CA ARG A 251 -5.03 17.88 -18.48
C ARG A 251 -5.52 16.47 -18.73
N TRP A 252 -4.67 15.47 -18.57
CA TRP A 252 -4.94 14.09 -18.92
C TRP A 252 -4.79 13.15 -17.73
N ALA A 253 -5.86 12.43 -17.42
CA ALA A 253 -5.83 11.34 -16.47
C ALA A 253 -5.60 10.00 -17.17
N TYR A 254 -5.06 9.01 -16.45
CA TYR A 254 -4.78 7.69 -16.98
C TYR A 254 -5.36 6.59 -16.09
N MET A 255 -5.88 5.54 -16.72
CA MET A 255 -6.33 4.35 -16.01
C MET A 255 -6.09 3.08 -16.83
N VAL A 256 -6.19 1.94 -16.16
CA VAL A 256 -6.09 0.63 -16.80
C VAL A 256 -7.20 0.51 -17.84
N GLY A 257 -6.84 0.21 -19.08
CA GLY A 257 -7.78 -0.13 -20.13
C GLY A 257 -8.07 -1.64 -20.22
N PRO A 258 -9.11 -2.03 -20.94
CA PRO A 258 -9.34 -3.44 -21.25
C PRO A 258 -8.25 -3.98 -22.17
N ARG A 259 -8.18 -5.28 -22.36
CA ARG A 259 -7.35 -5.88 -23.41
C ARG A 259 -7.79 -5.38 -24.78
N GLU A 260 -6.84 -5.22 -25.70
CA GLU A 260 -7.13 -4.87 -27.09
C GLU A 260 -8.19 -5.81 -27.66
N PRO A 261 -9.30 -5.30 -28.23
CA PRO A 261 -10.36 -6.14 -28.77
C PRO A 261 -9.91 -6.88 -30.04
N SER A 262 -10.63 -7.91 -30.39
CA SER A 262 -10.49 -8.58 -31.68
C SER A 262 -10.89 -7.63 -32.82
N ALA A 263 -10.51 -7.95 -34.06
CA ALA A 263 -10.78 -7.12 -35.23
C ALA A 263 -12.29 -6.87 -35.50
N ASP A 264 -13.16 -7.71 -34.97
CA ASP A 264 -14.61 -7.57 -35.01
C ASP A 264 -15.18 -6.77 -33.80
N GLY A 265 -14.32 -6.23 -32.94
CA GLY A 265 -14.68 -5.46 -31.76
C GLY A 265 -15.08 -6.30 -30.54
N THR A 266 -15.02 -7.63 -30.62
CA THR A 266 -15.34 -8.49 -29.46
C THR A 266 -14.20 -8.51 -28.43
N PRO A 267 -14.50 -8.72 -27.12
CA PRO A 267 -13.48 -8.87 -26.08
C PRO A 267 -12.46 -9.95 -26.43
N ASN A 268 -11.16 -9.62 -26.32
CA ASN A 268 -10.06 -10.52 -26.63
C ASN A 268 -9.14 -10.73 -25.43
N PRO A 269 -9.32 -11.81 -24.67
CA PRO A 269 -8.45 -12.10 -23.51
C PRO A 269 -6.97 -12.26 -23.85
N ALA A 270 -6.63 -12.55 -25.10
CA ALA A 270 -5.27 -12.68 -25.60
C ALA A 270 -4.75 -11.38 -26.27
N GLY A 271 -5.57 -10.34 -26.34
CA GLY A 271 -5.16 -9.04 -26.86
C GLY A 271 -4.13 -8.38 -25.96
N ALA A 272 -3.36 -7.43 -26.49
CA ALA A 272 -2.40 -6.67 -25.71
C ALA A 272 -3.09 -5.86 -24.61
N TRP A 273 -2.40 -5.66 -23.48
CA TRP A 273 -2.87 -4.73 -22.46
C TRP A 273 -2.91 -3.30 -23.00
N THR A 274 -3.93 -2.56 -22.58
CA THR A 274 -4.09 -1.16 -22.97
C THR A 274 -4.20 -0.23 -21.77
N MET A 275 -3.97 1.04 -22.04
CA MET A 275 -4.21 2.16 -21.13
C MET A 275 -5.27 3.06 -21.76
N LEU A 276 -6.12 3.66 -20.94
CA LEU A 276 -7.01 4.74 -21.31
C LEU A 276 -6.40 6.08 -20.89
N LYS A 277 -6.41 7.04 -21.79
CA LYS A 277 -6.18 8.46 -21.53
C LYS A 277 -7.53 9.15 -21.50
N LEU A 278 -7.79 9.89 -20.43
CA LEU A 278 -9.05 10.59 -20.18
C LEU A 278 -8.81 12.10 -20.14
N ASP A 279 -9.77 12.88 -20.60
CA ASP A 279 -9.76 14.31 -20.39
C ASP A 279 -10.21 14.66 -18.95
N ALA A 280 -9.43 15.48 -18.26
CA ALA A 280 -9.63 15.79 -16.84
C ALA A 280 -10.89 16.64 -16.56
N LEU A 281 -11.43 17.35 -17.56
CA LEU A 281 -12.64 18.15 -17.40
C LEU A 281 -13.91 17.38 -17.77
N THR A 282 -13.85 16.58 -18.81
CA THR A 282 -14.99 15.75 -19.25
C THR A 282 -15.06 14.43 -18.52
N LEU A 283 -13.96 14.01 -17.86
CA LEU A 283 -13.78 12.75 -17.15
C LEU A 283 -13.99 11.52 -18.06
N GLN A 284 -13.86 11.70 -19.37
CA GLN A 284 -14.14 10.66 -20.37
C GLN A 284 -12.87 10.22 -21.09
N PRO A 285 -12.79 8.94 -21.51
CA PRO A 285 -11.72 8.46 -22.36
C PRO A 285 -11.65 9.22 -23.69
N VAL A 286 -10.44 9.53 -24.12
CA VAL A 286 -10.16 10.15 -25.43
C VAL A 286 -9.25 9.28 -26.30
N VAL A 287 -8.37 8.48 -25.67
CA VAL A 287 -7.46 7.59 -26.39
C VAL A 287 -7.37 6.26 -25.65
N GLN A 288 -7.29 5.18 -26.40
CA GLN A 288 -6.87 3.87 -25.93
C GLN A 288 -5.59 3.46 -26.67
N VAL A 289 -4.55 3.11 -25.93
CA VAL A 289 -3.24 2.76 -26.48
C VAL A 289 -2.72 1.44 -25.90
N THR A 290 -2.07 0.62 -26.72
CA THR A 290 -1.43 -0.62 -26.25
C THR A 290 -0.16 -0.29 -25.49
N ILE A 291 0.04 -0.94 -24.33
CA ILE A 291 1.20 -0.75 -23.46
C ILE A 291 1.89 -2.07 -23.08
N GLY A 292 1.38 -3.22 -23.55
CA GLY A 292 1.98 -4.54 -23.31
C GLY A 292 1.98 -5.02 -21.86
N ALA A 293 1.34 -4.31 -20.96
CA ALA A 293 1.27 -4.66 -19.56
C ALA A 293 0.08 -3.96 -18.88
N ARG A 294 -0.35 -4.44 -17.72
CA ARG A 294 -1.33 -3.74 -16.90
C ARG A 294 -0.63 -2.62 -16.12
N LEU A 295 -1.18 -1.41 -16.15
CA LEU A 295 -0.70 -0.31 -15.31
C LEU A 295 -0.74 -0.70 -13.83
N HIS A 296 0.24 -0.21 -13.08
CA HIS A 296 0.33 -0.38 -11.64
C HIS A 296 0.36 0.99 -10.95
N HIS A 297 1.41 1.79 -11.13
CA HIS A 297 1.45 3.20 -10.71
C HIS A 297 1.84 4.10 -11.89
N GLY A 298 1.55 5.38 -11.75
CA GLY A 298 1.99 6.39 -12.70
C GLY A 298 2.32 7.70 -11.99
N GLN A 299 3.43 8.31 -12.41
CA GLN A 299 3.96 9.51 -11.79
C GLN A 299 4.40 10.51 -12.85
N VAL A 300 4.26 11.78 -12.54
CA VAL A 300 4.85 12.84 -13.36
C VAL A 300 6.36 12.66 -13.41
N PHE A 301 6.92 12.72 -14.60
CA PHE A 301 8.35 12.63 -14.82
C PHE A 301 8.80 13.63 -15.89
N ARG A 302 9.32 14.77 -15.46
CA ARG A 302 9.64 15.91 -16.34
C ARG A 302 8.37 16.36 -17.09
N ASP A 303 8.37 16.35 -18.42
CA ASP A 303 7.22 16.64 -19.28
C ASP A 303 6.46 15.38 -19.75
N LYS A 304 6.76 14.22 -19.17
CA LYS A 304 6.21 12.90 -19.50
C LYS A 304 5.52 12.28 -18.28
N VAL A 305 5.01 11.06 -18.45
CA VAL A 305 4.52 10.23 -17.35
C VAL A 305 5.32 8.93 -17.32
N LEU A 306 5.86 8.62 -16.16
CA LEU A 306 6.54 7.35 -15.88
C LEU A 306 5.54 6.39 -15.28
N PHE A 307 5.40 5.22 -15.88
CA PHE A 307 4.55 4.15 -15.37
C PHE A 307 5.37 2.94 -14.98
N ASP A 308 5.04 2.31 -13.87
CA ASP A 308 5.37 0.91 -13.64
C ASP A 308 4.17 0.01 -13.95
N THR A 309 4.43 -1.27 -14.11
CA THR A 309 3.44 -2.21 -14.61
C THR A 309 3.44 -3.48 -13.79
N PHE A 310 2.36 -4.25 -13.89
CA PHE A 310 2.21 -5.44 -13.07
C PHE A 310 2.09 -6.73 -13.88
N VAL A 311 1.01 -6.96 -14.58
CA VAL A 311 0.83 -8.16 -15.41
C VAL A 311 1.32 -7.86 -16.82
N ARG A 312 2.43 -8.50 -17.25
CA ARG A 312 3.09 -8.19 -18.51
C ARG A 312 2.83 -9.25 -19.58
N ASP A 313 2.64 -8.77 -20.79
CA ASP A 313 2.74 -9.61 -21.98
C ASP A 313 4.20 -10.03 -22.20
N PRO A 314 4.53 -11.02 -23.02
CA PRO A 314 5.90 -11.54 -23.15
C PRO A 314 6.96 -10.45 -23.47
N ASP A 315 6.57 -9.42 -24.24
CA ASP A 315 7.44 -8.30 -24.61
C ASP A 315 7.12 -7.02 -23.81
N GLY A 316 6.33 -7.13 -22.75
CA GLY A 316 5.89 -6.01 -21.93
C GLY A 316 7.03 -5.43 -21.09
N LEU A 317 6.96 -4.12 -20.88
CA LEU A 317 7.93 -3.36 -20.08
C LEU A 317 7.54 -3.37 -18.60
N GLY A 318 8.52 -3.47 -17.71
CA GLY A 318 8.35 -3.35 -16.26
C GLY A 318 8.10 -1.93 -15.81
N LEU A 319 8.73 -0.99 -16.50
CA LEU A 319 8.46 0.44 -16.42
C LEU A 319 8.57 1.03 -17.83
N PHE A 320 7.85 2.12 -18.08
CA PHE A 320 7.92 2.84 -19.35
C PHE A 320 7.66 4.33 -19.22
N LEU A 321 8.19 5.11 -20.15
CA LEU A 321 7.84 6.52 -20.34
C LEU A 321 6.74 6.65 -21.39
N TYR A 322 5.75 7.48 -21.08
CA TYR A 322 4.66 7.82 -21.97
C TYR A 322 4.64 9.31 -22.27
N ASP A 323 4.50 9.64 -23.56
CA ASP A 323 4.35 11.01 -24.01
C ASP A 323 2.87 11.40 -24.11
N PRO A 324 2.37 12.30 -23.23
CA PRO A 324 0.98 12.73 -23.26
C PRO A 324 0.60 13.54 -24.51
N GLU A 325 1.56 14.11 -25.25
CA GLU A 325 1.29 14.93 -26.43
C GLU A 325 1.15 14.07 -27.71
N THR A 326 1.97 13.02 -27.82
CA THR A 326 1.97 12.15 -29.00
C THR A 326 1.13 10.90 -28.85
N ASP A 327 0.71 10.56 -27.63
CA ASP A 327 0.03 9.31 -27.25
C ASP A 327 0.90 8.06 -27.47
N GLU A 328 2.21 8.19 -27.28
CA GLU A 328 3.17 7.11 -27.55
C GLU A 328 3.88 6.62 -26.27
N VAL A 329 4.09 5.31 -26.17
CA VAL A 329 5.10 4.74 -25.28
C VAL A 329 6.46 4.95 -25.92
N LEU A 330 7.30 5.77 -25.29
CA LEU A 330 8.64 6.09 -25.84
C LEU A 330 9.60 4.92 -25.72
N GLY A 331 9.34 4.00 -24.80
CA GLY A 331 10.16 2.85 -24.43
C GLY A 331 10.28 2.74 -22.93
N GLY A 332 11.09 1.80 -22.45
CA GLY A 332 11.25 1.54 -21.01
C GLY A 332 12.20 0.40 -20.70
N VAL A 333 11.99 -0.26 -19.58
CA VAL A 333 12.87 -1.31 -19.07
C VAL A 333 12.11 -2.62 -18.88
N ARG A 334 12.70 -3.73 -19.32
CA ARG A 334 12.15 -5.07 -19.12
C ARG A 334 12.77 -5.74 -17.89
N ASP A 335 11.99 -6.60 -17.25
CA ASP A 335 12.43 -7.40 -16.09
C ASP A 335 13.71 -8.20 -16.38
N VAL A 336 13.79 -8.78 -17.58
CA VAL A 336 14.93 -9.63 -17.98
C VAL A 336 16.24 -8.86 -18.05
N ASP A 337 16.18 -7.57 -18.37
CA ASP A 337 17.36 -6.71 -18.46
C ASP A 337 17.84 -6.29 -17.07
N MET A 338 16.93 -6.27 -16.08
CA MET A 338 17.21 -5.95 -14.68
C MET A 338 17.60 -7.16 -13.83
N GLY A 339 17.43 -8.36 -14.35
CA GLY A 339 17.70 -9.60 -13.62
C GLY A 339 16.76 -9.95 -12.49
N GLY A 340 15.61 -9.29 -12.43
CA GLY A 340 14.54 -9.49 -11.47
C GLY A 340 13.27 -8.79 -11.93
N PHE A 341 12.19 -9.00 -11.18
CA PHE A 341 10.91 -8.40 -11.45
C PHE A 341 10.90 -6.96 -10.90
N ILE A 342 10.58 -5.98 -11.75
CA ILE A 342 10.35 -4.59 -11.33
C ILE A 342 8.95 -4.53 -10.71
N TYR A 343 8.87 -4.25 -9.41
CA TYR A 343 7.58 -4.18 -8.73
C TYR A 343 6.98 -2.76 -8.79
N THR A 344 7.71 -1.76 -8.29
CA THR A 344 7.33 -0.34 -8.35
C THR A 344 8.55 0.52 -8.66
N VAL A 345 8.32 1.73 -9.16
CA VAL A 345 9.38 2.69 -9.45
C VAL A 345 9.09 4.06 -8.88
N TRP A 346 10.11 4.73 -8.38
CA TRP A 346 10.01 6.01 -7.69
C TRP A 346 11.11 6.95 -8.21
N PRO A 347 10.79 7.98 -9.01
CA PRO A 347 11.75 9.00 -9.35
C PRO A 347 12.04 9.89 -8.11
N ASP A 348 13.24 10.44 -8.05
CA ASP A 348 13.50 11.51 -7.08
C ASP A 348 12.84 12.84 -7.48
N HIS A 349 12.84 13.80 -6.58
CA HIS A 349 12.14 15.08 -6.75
C HIS A 349 12.65 15.93 -7.92
N ASP A 350 13.89 15.73 -8.35
CA ASP A 350 14.52 16.47 -9.45
C ASP A 350 14.67 15.63 -10.72
N TYR A 351 14.16 14.38 -10.69
CA TYR A 351 14.24 13.43 -11.81
C TYR A 351 15.67 13.10 -12.26
N GLU A 352 16.61 13.10 -11.30
CA GLU A 352 18.00 12.72 -11.55
C GLU A 352 18.22 11.21 -11.46
N ARG A 353 17.36 10.50 -10.69
CA ARG A 353 17.40 9.05 -10.49
C ARG A 353 16.00 8.47 -10.44
N ILE A 354 15.91 7.21 -10.86
CA ILE A 354 14.74 6.35 -10.68
C ILE A 354 15.14 5.19 -9.78
N TYR A 355 14.40 4.98 -8.71
CA TYR A 355 14.60 3.88 -7.77
C TYR A 355 13.58 2.80 -8.06
N ALA A 356 14.02 1.65 -8.58
CA ALA A 356 13.17 0.51 -8.88
C ALA A 356 13.21 -0.50 -7.73
N MET A 357 12.05 -0.84 -7.19
CA MET A 357 11.90 -1.89 -6.19
C MET A 357 11.90 -3.24 -6.90
N MET A 358 12.91 -4.06 -6.61
CA MET A 358 13.21 -5.28 -7.34
C MET A 358 12.88 -6.53 -6.53
N GLU A 359 12.21 -7.46 -7.19
CA GLU A 359 11.98 -8.82 -6.69
C GLU A 359 12.94 -9.82 -7.35
N PRO A 360 13.46 -10.83 -6.63
CA PRO A 360 14.39 -11.81 -7.18
C PRO A 360 13.85 -12.53 -8.43
N ALA A 361 14.71 -12.77 -9.42
CA ALA A 361 14.36 -13.57 -10.58
C ALA A 361 14.07 -15.04 -10.21
N GLY A 362 13.17 -15.66 -10.91
CA GLY A 362 12.59 -16.98 -10.62
C GLY A 362 11.10 -16.89 -10.38
N TYR A 363 10.64 -15.70 -10.20
CA TYR A 363 9.26 -15.32 -10.35
C TYR A 363 8.83 -15.50 -11.81
N ALA A 364 7.77 -16.23 -12.07
CA ALA A 364 7.27 -16.37 -13.43
C ALA A 364 6.62 -15.04 -13.88
N PRO A 365 7.19 -14.34 -14.87
CA PRO A 365 6.58 -13.14 -15.41
C PRO A 365 5.11 -13.40 -15.78
N GLY A 366 4.21 -12.50 -15.38
CA GLY A 366 2.77 -12.63 -15.67
C GLY A 366 1.98 -13.54 -14.72
N ARG A 367 2.62 -14.17 -13.76
CA ARG A 367 1.91 -14.73 -12.60
C ARG A 367 1.82 -13.68 -11.52
N SER A 368 0.92 -12.77 -11.76
CA SER A 368 0.64 -11.74 -10.79
C SER A 368 0.03 -12.31 -9.51
N THR A 369 0.03 -11.48 -8.54
CA THR A 369 -0.64 -11.50 -7.25
C THR A 369 -2.00 -12.21 -7.15
N GLY A 370 -2.69 -12.49 -8.23
CA GLY A 370 -3.90 -13.34 -8.22
C GLY A 370 -3.65 -14.79 -7.78
N MET A 371 -2.37 -15.17 -7.66
CA MET A 371 -1.96 -16.48 -7.12
C MET A 371 -1.04 -16.29 -5.91
N ARG A 372 -1.45 -15.47 -4.99
CA ARG A 372 -0.66 -15.07 -3.82
C ARG A 372 0.01 -16.20 -3.09
N GLY A 373 -0.71 -17.27 -2.77
CA GLY A 373 -0.15 -18.41 -2.06
C GLY A 373 1.05 -19.02 -2.79
N VAL A 374 0.90 -19.28 -4.08
CA VAL A 374 1.97 -19.89 -4.89
C VAL A 374 3.14 -18.93 -5.07
N THR A 375 2.86 -17.66 -5.31
CA THR A 375 3.90 -16.63 -5.49
C THR A 375 4.71 -16.43 -4.22
N GLN A 376 4.08 -16.41 -3.07
CA GLN A 376 4.74 -16.18 -1.79
C GLN A 376 5.57 -17.39 -1.34
N ILE A 377 5.11 -18.60 -1.61
CA ILE A 377 5.89 -19.83 -1.39
C ILE A 377 7.14 -19.82 -2.26
N TYR A 378 7.01 -19.50 -3.55
CA TYR A 378 8.15 -19.37 -4.45
C TYR A 378 9.13 -18.28 -4.01
N HIS A 379 8.62 -17.14 -3.58
CA HIS A 379 9.47 -16.08 -3.04
C HIS A 379 10.25 -16.54 -1.81
N GLY A 380 9.67 -17.34 -0.94
CA GLY A 380 10.34 -17.89 0.23
C GLY A 380 11.57 -18.72 -0.13
N GLU A 381 11.46 -19.58 -1.11
CA GLU A 381 12.59 -20.39 -1.59
C GLU A 381 13.68 -19.53 -2.24
N TYR A 382 13.30 -18.56 -3.06
CA TYR A 382 14.25 -17.69 -3.74
C TYR A 382 14.93 -16.71 -2.80
N GLN A 383 14.26 -16.23 -1.79
CA GLN A 383 14.84 -15.30 -0.83
C GLN A 383 15.86 -15.93 0.12
N ALA A 384 15.83 -17.22 0.27
CA ALA A 384 16.95 -17.92 0.88
C ALA A 384 18.26 -17.78 0.05
N LEU A 385 18.14 -17.36 -1.21
CA LEU A 385 19.26 -17.25 -2.15
C LEU A 385 19.54 -15.81 -2.59
N ARG A 386 18.56 -14.91 -2.54
CA ARG A 386 18.70 -13.50 -2.96
C ARG A 386 17.81 -12.59 -2.14
N PRO A 387 18.30 -11.43 -1.67
CA PRO A 387 17.46 -10.40 -1.07
C PRO A 387 16.58 -9.73 -2.12
N PHE A 388 15.55 -9.00 -1.69
CA PHE A 388 14.99 -7.92 -2.48
C PHE A 388 15.99 -6.77 -2.51
N TRP A 389 15.92 -5.92 -3.52
CA TRP A 389 16.86 -4.80 -3.65
C TRP A 389 16.22 -3.57 -4.29
N ILE A 390 16.87 -2.44 -4.12
CA ILE A 390 16.62 -1.23 -4.87
C ILE A 390 17.62 -1.17 -6.01
N ALA A 391 17.17 -1.01 -7.25
CA ALA A 391 18.03 -0.66 -8.36
C ALA A 391 17.95 0.84 -8.62
N VAL A 392 19.10 1.50 -8.67
CA VAL A 392 19.23 2.94 -8.96
C VAL A 392 19.51 3.10 -10.44
N ILE A 393 18.58 3.70 -11.17
CA ILE A 393 18.66 3.87 -12.63
C ILE A 393 18.87 5.35 -12.94
N ASN A 394 19.86 5.63 -13.77
CA ASN A 394 20.04 6.96 -14.36
C ASN A 394 19.05 7.16 -15.51
N PRO A 395 18.13 8.12 -15.45
CA PRO A 395 17.10 8.27 -16.47
C PRO A 395 17.57 8.91 -17.78
N ASP A 396 18.79 9.42 -17.84
CA ASP A 396 19.35 10.01 -19.06
C ASP A 396 20.12 8.96 -19.89
N THR A 397 20.80 8.02 -19.22
CA THR A 397 21.57 6.95 -19.86
C THR A 397 20.85 5.60 -19.81
N TRP A 398 19.91 5.44 -18.90
CA TRP A 398 19.23 4.17 -18.56
C TRP A 398 20.20 3.07 -18.11
N GLU A 399 21.28 3.47 -17.46
CA GLU A 399 22.23 2.56 -16.83
C GLU A 399 21.87 2.34 -15.37
N VAL A 400 22.08 1.14 -14.85
CA VAL A 400 21.94 0.82 -13.43
C VAL A 400 23.21 1.22 -12.71
N GLU A 401 23.16 2.30 -11.94
CA GLU A 401 24.33 2.87 -11.24
C GLU A 401 24.65 2.16 -9.92
N ALA A 402 23.63 1.67 -9.22
CA ALA A 402 23.79 0.97 -7.96
C ALA A 402 22.64 -0.03 -7.72
N GLU A 403 22.90 -1.00 -6.85
CA GLU A 403 21.92 -1.92 -6.34
C GLU A 403 22.11 -2.05 -4.83
N TYR A 404 21.01 -1.86 -4.05
CA TYR A 404 21.04 -1.88 -2.59
C TYR A 404 20.12 -2.99 -2.08
N PRO A 405 20.67 -4.08 -1.50
CA PRO A 405 19.83 -5.10 -0.86
C PRO A 405 19.06 -4.50 0.30
N ILE A 406 17.82 -4.93 0.46
CA ILE A 406 16.93 -4.47 1.53
C ILE A 406 16.38 -5.64 2.33
N PRO A 407 16.19 -5.48 3.65
CA PRO A 407 15.54 -6.49 4.47
C PRO A 407 14.04 -6.54 4.17
N GLY A 408 13.45 -7.67 4.50
CA GLY A 408 12.01 -7.83 4.39
C GLY A 408 11.59 -8.51 3.09
N TYR A 409 10.30 -8.50 2.89
CA TYR A 409 9.63 -9.20 1.81
C TYR A 409 8.76 -8.24 1.04
N ARG A 410 8.92 -8.26 -0.28
CA ARG A 410 8.13 -7.51 -1.23
C ARG A 410 8.03 -6.03 -0.86
N PRO A 411 8.97 -5.24 -1.37
CA PRO A 411 8.95 -3.79 -1.16
C PRO A 411 7.77 -3.20 -1.95
N ASN A 412 6.71 -2.83 -1.23
CA ASN A 412 5.47 -2.37 -1.84
C ASN A 412 5.57 -0.91 -2.28
N TRP A 413 6.25 -0.10 -1.48
CA TRP A 413 6.26 1.33 -1.64
C TRP A 413 7.58 1.92 -1.22
N ALA A 414 7.91 3.09 -1.75
CA ALA A 414 9.03 3.87 -1.26
C ALA A 414 8.71 5.36 -1.21
N VAL A 415 9.34 6.05 -0.27
CA VAL A 415 9.25 7.51 -0.10
C VAL A 415 10.66 8.05 -0.01
N ILE A 416 10.96 9.09 -0.78
CA ILE A 416 12.28 9.75 -0.78
C ILE A 416 12.14 11.06 0.00
N ASP A 417 13.07 11.35 0.93
CA ASP A 417 13.08 12.62 1.63
C ASP A 417 13.42 13.80 0.69
N SER A 418 13.01 15.01 1.07
CA SER A 418 13.20 16.20 0.24
C SER A 418 14.67 16.55 0.04
N ALA A 419 15.55 16.10 0.95
CA ALA A 419 16.99 16.26 0.85
C ALA A 419 17.65 15.28 -0.12
N LYS A 420 16.93 14.26 -0.59
CA LYS A 420 17.45 13.14 -1.40
C LYS A 420 18.61 12.39 -0.71
N GLU A 421 18.57 12.33 0.62
CA GLU A 421 19.58 11.59 1.40
C GLU A 421 19.14 10.18 1.73
N HIS A 422 17.82 9.96 1.89
CA HIS A 422 17.26 8.67 2.28
C HIS A 422 16.04 8.28 1.46
N ILE A 423 15.85 6.98 1.34
CA ILE A 423 14.63 6.35 0.86
C ILE A 423 14.06 5.46 1.97
N TYR A 424 12.77 5.57 2.20
CA TYR A 424 12.02 4.75 3.15
C TYR A 424 11.29 3.68 2.37
N VAL A 425 11.67 2.42 2.56
CA VAL A 425 11.09 1.27 1.85
C VAL A 425 10.11 0.56 2.76
N ILE A 426 8.88 0.43 2.29
CA ILE A 426 7.78 -0.22 3.01
C ILE A 426 7.59 -1.63 2.46
N ASN A 427 7.65 -2.64 3.33
CA ASN A 427 7.67 -4.04 2.94
C ASN A 427 6.45 -4.81 3.45
N SER A 428 5.90 -5.74 2.67
CA SER A 428 4.79 -6.61 3.07
C SER A 428 5.06 -7.44 4.33
N SER A 429 6.32 -7.57 4.73
CA SER A 429 6.72 -8.25 5.98
C SER A 429 6.48 -7.44 7.25
N SER A 430 5.55 -6.51 7.23
CA SER A 430 5.16 -5.66 8.37
C SER A 430 6.33 -4.84 8.93
N ASN A 431 7.15 -4.32 8.04
CA ASN A 431 8.24 -3.41 8.40
C ASN A 431 8.47 -2.33 7.35
N ALA A 432 9.16 -1.27 7.76
CA ALA A 432 9.75 -0.28 6.89
C ALA A 432 11.22 -0.09 7.24
N SER A 433 12.03 0.24 6.24
CA SER A 433 13.45 0.50 6.42
C SER A 433 13.83 1.86 5.89
N LYS A 434 14.65 2.61 6.63
CA LYS A 434 15.31 3.82 6.15
C LYS A 434 16.67 3.43 5.57
N VAL A 435 16.87 3.75 4.30
CA VAL A 435 18.08 3.40 3.56
C VAL A 435 18.75 4.67 3.08
N ARG A 436 20.07 4.81 3.29
CA ARG A 436 20.82 5.96 2.80
C ARG A 436 21.10 5.81 1.30
N LEU A 437 20.76 6.82 0.52
CA LEU A 437 20.84 6.76 -0.94
C LEU A 437 22.28 6.77 -1.51
N SER A 438 23.25 7.28 -0.74
CA SER A 438 24.63 7.37 -1.23
C SER A 438 25.36 6.02 -1.30
N ASP A 439 24.97 5.04 -0.48
CA ASP A 439 25.69 3.76 -0.35
C ASP A 439 24.79 2.55 -0.04
N GLY A 440 23.50 2.77 0.18
CA GLY A 440 22.55 1.70 0.48
C GLY A 440 22.60 1.21 1.93
N GLU A 441 23.28 1.93 2.85
CA GLU A 441 23.28 1.56 4.27
C GLU A 441 21.88 1.64 4.86
N ILE A 442 21.45 0.57 5.53
CA ILE A 442 20.20 0.52 6.28
C ILE A 442 20.43 1.20 7.61
N ILE A 443 19.82 2.37 7.79
CA ILE A 443 19.95 3.16 9.02
C ILE A 443 19.13 2.54 10.15
N TRP A 444 17.89 2.14 9.85
CA TRP A 444 17.03 1.41 10.75
C TRP A 444 15.97 0.59 9.98
N THR A 445 15.42 -0.42 10.68
CA THR A 445 14.22 -1.14 10.26
C THR A 445 13.23 -1.12 11.41
N GLY A 446 12.04 -0.56 11.17
CA GLY A 446 10.96 -0.41 12.15
C GLY A 446 9.77 -1.30 11.83
N GLY A 447 9.05 -1.76 12.87
CA GLY A 447 7.83 -2.54 12.72
C GLY A 447 6.64 -1.65 12.37
N THR A 448 5.72 -2.18 11.54
CA THR A 448 4.47 -1.55 11.14
C THR A 448 3.27 -2.41 11.56
N GLY A 449 2.07 -2.04 11.15
CA GLY A 449 0.91 -2.92 11.19
C GLY A 449 0.99 -4.01 10.11
N ILE A 450 -0.13 -4.73 9.92
CA ILE A 450 -0.19 -5.91 9.05
C ILE A 450 -0.05 -5.54 7.58
N GLY A 451 0.92 -6.13 6.90
CA GLY A 451 1.08 -6.07 5.46
C GLY A 451 0.96 -4.65 4.90
N PRO A 452 1.86 -3.74 5.28
CA PRO A 452 1.80 -2.34 4.89
C PRO A 452 1.95 -2.20 3.38
N TYR A 453 1.42 -1.10 2.84
CA TYR A 453 1.48 -0.82 1.41
C TYR A 453 1.99 0.59 1.13
N GLY A 454 1.11 1.57 0.94
CA GLY A 454 1.50 2.93 0.60
C GLY A 454 1.85 3.79 1.82
N GLY A 455 2.65 4.82 1.62
CA GLY A 455 3.00 5.75 2.68
C GLY A 455 3.52 7.09 2.19
N SER A 456 3.64 8.04 3.10
CA SER A 456 4.15 9.39 2.85
C SER A 456 4.83 9.95 4.10
N LEU A 457 5.79 10.83 3.90
CA LEU A 457 6.31 11.67 4.98
C LEU A 457 5.32 12.80 5.28
N ASN A 458 5.28 13.26 6.53
CA ASN A 458 4.61 14.52 6.87
C ASN A 458 5.44 15.73 6.42
N ALA A 459 4.90 16.95 6.54
CA ALA A 459 5.50 18.14 5.97
C ALA A 459 6.89 18.49 6.54
N ASP A 460 7.17 18.15 7.78
CA ASP A 460 8.49 18.37 8.41
C ASP A 460 9.41 17.14 8.36
N GLU A 461 8.94 16.06 7.68
CA GLU A 461 9.66 14.80 7.48
C GLU A 461 10.10 14.09 8.77
N THR A 462 9.44 14.40 9.89
CA THR A 462 9.69 13.76 11.19
C THR A 462 8.92 12.46 11.38
N GLU A 463 7.91 12.24 10.56
CA GLU A 463 7.00 11.10 10.63
C GLU A 463 6.81 10.44 9.26
N LEU A 464 6.93 9.11 9.23
CA LEU A 464 6.53 8.28 8.10
C LEU A 464 5.18 7.65 8.40
N TRP A 465 4.16 8.02 7.64
CA TRP A 465 2.81 7.49 7.73
C TRP A 465 2.64 6.32 6.75
N ILE A 466 2.12 5.21 7.22
CA ILE A 466 2.09 3.94 6.48
C ILE A 466 0.70 3.34 6.53
N ALA A 467 0.14 3.01 5.38
CA ALA A 467 -1.13 2.29 5.25
C ALA A 467 -0.93 0.79 5.47
N ASP A 468 -1.53 0.24 6.51
CA ASP A 468 -1.48 -1.18 6.83
C ASP A 468 -2.61 -1.91 6.10
N LYS A 469 -2.39 -2.25 4.84
CA LYS A 469 -3.38 -2.81 3.93
C LYS A 469 -3.74 -4.27 4.23
N GLY A 470 -2.83 -5.02 4.85
CA GLY A 470 -2.88 -6.47 4.91
C GLY A 470 -2.32 -7.14 3.66
N GLU A 471 -1.47 -6.44 2.91
CA GLU A 471 -0.85 -6.96 1.69
C GLU A 471 0.04 -8.15 2.01
N GLY A 472 -0.16 -9.25 1.28
CA GLY A 472 0.59 -10.48 1.53
C GLY A 472 0.18 -11.29 2.75
N ALA A 473 -0.64 -10.78 3.64
CA ALA A 473 -0.99 -11.44 4.90
C ALA A 473 -2.40 -12.06 4.92
N HIS A 474 -3.13 -12.05 3.82
CA HIS A 474 -4.55 -12.46 3.74
C HIS A 474 -5.46 -11.80 4.78
N HIS A 475 -4.98 -10.75 5.40
CA HIS A 475 -5.72 -9.98 6.38
C HIS A 475 -5.97 -8.58 5.88
N LEU A 476 -7.03 -8.07 6.39
CA LEU A 476 -7.52 -6.77 6.11
C LEU A 476 -6.93 -5.83 7.14
N GLY A 477 -5.85 -5.19 6.77
CA GLY A 477 -5.29 -4.12 7.58
C GLY A 477 -6.31 -3.00 7.77
N ARG A 478 -6.34 -2.39 8.95
CA ARG A 478 -7.26 -1.32 9.33
C ARG A 478 -6.59 -0.16 10.01
N THR A 479 -5.27 -0.11 9.95
CA THR A 479 -4.53 0.91 10.68
C THR A 479 -3.66 1.74 9.75
N VAL A 480 -3.34 2.92 10.21
CA VAL A 480 -2.26 3.73 9.67
C VAL A 480 -1.21 3.81 10.76
N THR A 481 -0.06 3.19 10.53
CA THR A 481 1.09 3.24 11.44
C THR A 481 1.93 4.46 11.15
N ILE A 482 2.36 5.17 12.21
CA ILE A 482 3.26 6.32 12.10
C ILE A 482 4.59 5.96 12.76
N LEU A 483 5.66 6.01 11.98
CA LEU A 483 7.02 5.80 12.46
C LEU A 483 7.74 7.14 12.60
N ASN A 484 8.53 7.27 13.65
CA ASN A 484 9.52 8.34 13.78
C ASN A 484 10.64 8.14 12.75
N THR A 485 10.98 9.15 11.96
CA THR A 485 11.97 9.03 10.88
C THR A 485 13.42 9.00 11.39
N GLU A 486 13.68 9.41 12.63
CA GLU A 486 15.03 9.40 13.21
C GLU A 486 15.47 7.98 13.57
N ASP A 487 14.61 7.20 14.23
CA ASP A 487 14.94 5.90 14.83
C ASP A 487 14.03 4.74 14.42
N GLY A 488 12.97 5.01 13.64
CA GLY A 488 12.08 3.99 13.11
C GLY A 488 11.08 3.39 14.11
N HIS A 489 10.99 3.93 15.35
CA HIS A 489 9.99 3.40 16.27
C HIS A 489 8.58 3.89 15.92
N ALA A 490 7.58 3.05 16.16
CA ALA A 490 6.20 3.39 15.94
C ALA A 490 5.68 4.30 17.06
N THR A 491 5.20 5.50 16.68
CA THR A 491 4.65 6.48 17.63
C THR A 491 3.14 6.37 17.76
N HIS A 492 2.45 6.03 16.66
CA HIS A 492 1.00 5.92 16.62
C HIS A 492 0.55 4.76 15.73
N SER A 493 -0.64 4.25 16.02
CA SER A 493 -1.39 3.39 15.13
C SER A 493 -2.82 3.92 15.11
N LEU A 494 -3.18 4.60 14.04
CA LEU A 494 -4.50 5.22 13.90
C LEU A 494 -5.47 4.20 13.31
N TYR A 495 -6.74 4.25 13.74
CA TYR A 495 -7.77 3.49 13.08
C TYR A 495 -7.99 4.04 11.68
N GLY A 496 -7.90 3.16 10.69
CA GLY A 496 -8.16 3.44 9.30
C GLY A 496 -9.36 2.66 8.78
N ALA A 497 -9.61 2.86 7.49
CA ALA A 497 -10.57 2.05 6.76
C ALA A 497 -10.11 0.61 6.64
N TYR A 498 -11.07 -0.23 6.37
CA TYR A 498 -10.83 -1.60 5.97
C TYR A 498 -9.98 -1.63 4.68
N LYS A 499 -8.81 -2.24 4.72
CA LYS A 499 -7.82 -2.22 3.64
C LYS A 499 -7.40 -0.81 3.23
N VAL A 500 -6.86 -0.08 4.17
CA VAL A 500 -6.16 1.18 3.87
C VAL A 500 -5.04 0.87 2.88
N ASP A 501 -5.02 1.56 1.75
CA ASP A 501 -4.11 1.27 0.64
C ASP A 501 -2.95 2.26 0.55
N HIS A 502 -3.25 3.52 0.36
CA HIS A 502 -2.25 4.59 0.30
C HIS A 502 -2.51 5.63 1.38
N VAL A 503 -1.44 6.25 1.88
CA VAL A 503 -1.50 7.47 2.70
C VAL A 503 -0.63 8.51 2.03
N LEU A 504 -1.21 9.66 1.70
CA LEU A 504 -0.54 10.74 0.99
C LEU A 504 -0.71 12.07 1.72
N LEU A 505 0.38 12.81 1.85
CA LEU A 505 0.35 14.19 2.34
C LEU A 505 -0.26 15.09 1.26
N SER A 506 -1.24 15.90 1.64
CA SER A 506 -1.87 16.90 0.78
C SER A 506 -0.91 18.02 0.37
N PRO A 507 -1.17 18.73 -0.74
CA PRO A 507 -0.29 19.82 -1.21
C PRO A 507 -0.16 20.99 -0.24
N ASN A 508 -1.15 21.23 0.65
CA ASN A 508 -1.05 22.24 1.69
C ASN A 508 -0.15 21.82 2.89
N GLY A 509 0.19 20.52 2.99
CA GLY A 509 1.03 19.99 4.05
C GLY A 509 0.31 19.79 5.39
N GLU A 510 -1.00 19.94 5.45
CA GLU A 510 -1.78 19.92 6.69
C GLU A 510 -2.55 18.61 6.90
N GLU A 511 -2.78 17.83 5.84
CA GLU A 511 -3.65 16.66 5.88
C GLU A 511 -2.98 15.40 5.33
N MET A 512 -3.26 14.26 5.96
CA MET A 512 -2.93 12.92 5.47
C MET A 512 -4.18 12.24 4.94
N TRP A 513 -4.19 11.93 3.65
CA TRP A 513 -5.31 11.31 2.95
C TRP A 513 -5.04 9.83 2.74
N ALA A 514 -5.89 8.98 3.32
CA ALA A 514 -5.76 7.53 3.28
C ALA A 514 -6.89 6.91 2.45
N THR A 515 -6.54 6.26 1.35
CA THR A 515 -7.51 5.56 0.48
C THR A 515 -7.82 4.16 1.01
N SER A 516 -8.98 3.63 0.68
CA SER A 516 -9.40 2.29 1.08
C SER A 516 -9.96 1.49 -0.08
N ASN A 517 -9.30 0.36 -0.36
CA ASN A 517 -9.81 -0.61 -1.33
C ASN A 517 -11.04 -1.37 -0.83
N GLY A 518 -11.19 -1.55 0.47
CA GLY A 518 -12.21 -2.42 1.04
C GLY A 518 -13.53 -1.73 1.34
N GLU A 519 -13.50 -0.42 1.62
CA GLU A 519 -14.71 0.34 1.99
C GLU A 519 -15.15 1.33 0.92
N GLY A 520 -14.32 1.61 -0.09
CA GLY A 520 -14.60 2.64 -1.08
C GLY A 520 -14.68 4.02 -0.45
N ARG A 521 -13.67 4.38 0.33
CA ARG A 521 -13.62 5.63 1.11
C ARG A 521 -12.23 6.22 1.12
N ILE A 522 -12.18 7.52 1.32
CA ILE A 522 -10.97 8.24 1.68
C ILE A 522 -11.13 8.73 3.13
N TYR A 523 -10.15 8.43 3.96
CA TYR A 523 -10.04 8.90 5.34
C TYR A 523 -9.03 10.03 5.37
N ILE A 524 -9.39 11.14 5.97
CA ILE A 524 -8.53 12.32 6.05
C ILE A 524 -8.20 12.57 7.51
N TYR A 525 -6.92 12.70 7.79
CA TYR A 525 -6.41 13.02 9.13
C TYR A 525 -5.72 14.38 9.11
N ASP A 526 -5.93 15.17 10.13
CA ASP A 526 -5.05 16.31 10.41
C ASP A 526 -3.63 15.79 10.69
N ALA A 527 -2.66 16.22 9.90
CA ALA A 527 -1.30 15.68 9.97
C ALA A 527 -0.61 15.94 11.30
N LYS A 528 -1.02 16.98 12.04
CA LYS A 528 -0.41 17.39 13.31
C LYS A 528 -1.10 16.77 14.52
N SER A 529 -2.43 16.89 14.62
CA SER A 529 -3.20 16.37 15.76
C SER A 529 -3.50 14.88 15.66
N LYS A 530 -3.39 14.29 14.48
CA LYS A 530 -3.76 12.90 14.15
C LYS A 530 -5.27 12.65 14.23
N GLU A 531 -6.07 13.68 14.41
CA GLU A 531 -7.51 13.56 14.46
C GLU A 531 -8.09 13.27 13.07
N LEU A 532 -9.10 12.39 13.05
CA LEU A 532 -9.83 12.07 11.84
C LEU A 532 -10.75 13.22 11.46
N ILE A 533 -10.55 13.79 10.30
CA ILE A 533 -11.42 14.74 9.63
C ILE A 533 -12.55 13.96 8.90
N PRO A 534 -13.60 14.59 8.39
CA PRO A 534 -14.65 13.88 7.66
C PRO A 534 -14.14 12.97 6.55
N LYS A 535 -14.77 11.82 6.40
CA LYS A 535 -14.51 10.84 5.36
C LYS A 535 -15.19 11.23 4.06
N ILE A 536 -14.60 10.83 2.93
CA ILE A 536 -15.24 10.95 1.61
C ILE A 536 -15.69 9.56 1.18
N ASP A 537 -16.99 9.37 1.00
CA ASP A 537 -17.54 8.14 0.46
C ASP A 537 -17.44 8.15 -1.09
N MET A 538 -16.78 7.16 -1.66
CA MET A 538 -16.69 7.03 -3.11
C MET A 538 -18.02 6.56 -3.72
N PRO A 539 -18.34 6.98 -4.94
CA PRO A 539 -19.53 6.51 -5.62
C PRO A 539 -19.60 4.97 -5.68
N GLU A 540 -20.77 4.42 -5.32
CA GLU A 540 -21.03 2.97 -5.30
C GLU A 540 -20.09 2.16 -4.40
N ASN A 541 -19.41 2.79 -3.43
CA ASN A 541 -18.37 2.19 -2.61
C ASN A 541 -17.26 1.53 -3.43
N GLY A 542 -16.93 2.10 -4.58
CA GLY A 542 -15.87 1.61 -5.44
C GLY A 542 -14.50 1.78 -4.81
N ASP A 543 -13.58 0.87 -5.15
CA ASP A 543 -12.18 0.92 -4.74
C ASP A 543 -11.57 2.28 -5.10
N ALA A 544 -10.98 2.97 -4.14
CA ALA A 544 -10.20 4.20 -4.30
C ALA A 544 -8.72 3.83 -4.22
N HIS A 545 -7.97 4.00 -5.31
CA HIS A 545 -6.64 3.41 -5.47
C HIS A 545 -5.54 4.43 -5.79
N GLY A 546 -5.50 5.50 -5.07
CA GLY A 546 -4.49 6.55 -5.21
C GLY A 546 -5.09 7.91 -5.57
N LEU A 547 -4.43 8.95 -5.14
CA LEU A 547 -4.89 10.32 -5.26
C LEU A 547 -3.91 11.17 -6.05
N ILE A 548 -4.44 12.12 -6.79
CA ILE A 548 -3.68 13.13 -7.51
C ILE A 548 -4.30 14.48 -7.26
N TRP A 549 -3.48 15.52 -7.10
CA TRP A 549 -3.96 16.89 -6.97
C TRP A 549 -3.51 17.72 -8.16
N VAL A 550 -4.47 18.47 -8.72
CA VAL A 550 -4.27 19.43 -9.81
C VAL A 550 -4.66 20.81 -9.30
N HIS A 551 -3.76 21.76 -9.47
CA HIS A 551 -4.00 23.16 -9.17
C HIS A 551 -4.29 23.93 -10.45
N TYR A 552 -5.30 24.79 -10.41
CA TYR A 552 -5.61 25.74 -11.46
C TYR A 552 -5.16 27.13 -10.99
N ASP A 553 -4.18 27.71 -11.67
CA ASP A 553 -3.65 29.04 -11.32
C ASP A 553 -4.68 30.16 -11.50
N GLU A 554 -4.32 31.39 -11.18
CA GLU A 554 -5.18 32.58 -11.31
C GLU A 554 -5.63 32.85 -12.76
N ASN A 555 -4.96 32.25 -13.74
CA ASN A 555 -5.33 32.31 -15.16
C ASN A 555 -6.17 31.10 -15.62
N GLY A 556 -6.42 30.16 -14.71
CA GLY A 556 -7.12 28.90 -15.01
C GLY A 556 -6.24 27.87 -15.72
N GLN A 557 -4.91 28.00 -15.67
CA GLN A 557 -3.99 27.01 -16.21
C GLN A 557 -3.79 25.89 -15.19
N ALA A 558 -4.04 24.65 -15.61
CA ALA A 558 -3.88 23.47 -14.77
C ALA A 558 -2.42 23.02 -14.67
N ALA A 559 -2.06 22.46 -13.53
CA ALA A 559 -0.82 21.73 -13.33
C ALA A 559 -1.01 20.65 -12.26
N THR A 560 -0.45 19.47 -12.48
CA THR A 560 -0.38 18.42 -11.44
C THR A 560 0.60 18.87 -10.37
N VAL A 561 0.15 18.98 -9.12
CA VAL A 561 0.97 19.47 -7.99
C VAL A 561 1.36 18.38 -7.02
N ARG A 562 0.65 17.27 -6.99
CA ARG A 562 0.95 16.09 -6.17
C ARG A 562 0.40 14.85 -6.85
N ASP A 563 1.20 13.81 -6.93
CA ASP A 563 0.80 12.46 -7.33
C ASP A 563 1.19 11.43 -6.24
N GLN A 564 1.17 10.17 -6.56
CA GLN A 564 1.49 9.11 -5.61
C GLN A 564 2.95 9.13 -5.15
N GLY A 565 3.87 9.63 -5.96
CA GLY A 565 5.30 9.66 -5.69
C GLY A 565 5.79 10.99 -5.12
N ASN A 566 5.48 12.10 -5.78
CA ASN A 566 6.14 13.36 -5.54
C ASN A 566 5.20 14.58 -5.54
N PHE A 567 5.74 15.69 -5.10
CA PHE A 567 5.22 17.03 -5.34
C PHE A 567 5.84 17.59 -6.62
N HIS A 568 5.06 18.39 -7.37
CA HIS A 568 5.44 18.89 -8.68
C HIS A 568 5.14 20.39 -8.82
N ASN A 569 5.61 20.98 -9.92
CA ASN A 569 5.31 22.35 -10.32
C ASN A 569 5.56 23.40 -9.23
N GLY A 570 6.65 23.23 -8.49
CA GLY A 570 7.09 24.17 -7.47
C GLY A 570 6.44 23.99 -6.08
N VAL A 571 5.43 23.15 -5.98
CA VAL A 571 4.81 22.78 -4.70
C VAL A 571 5.70 21.74 -4.00
N ASN A 572 5.98 21.93 -2.75
CA ASN A 572 6.57 20.92 -1.85
C ASN A 572 6.52 21.44 -0.41
N PRO A 573 5.59 20.96 0.43
CA PRO A 573 5.47 21.38 1.82
C PRO A 573 6.76 21.19 2.63
N SER A 574 7.49 20.11 2.41
CA SER A 574 8.74 19.81 3.14
C SER A 574 9.87 20.78 2.82
N LEU A 575 9.81 21.45 1.69
CA LEU A 575 10.73 22.52 1.32
C LEU A 575 10.17 23.92 1.63
N GLY A 576 9.13 24.03 2.46
CA GLY A 576 8.49 25.29 2.81
C GLY A 576 7.71 25.94 1.66
N ARG A 577 7.23 25.15 0.71
CA ARG A 577 6.45 25.58 -0.45
C ARG A 577 5.09 24.86 -0.49
N PRO A 578 4.28 24.94 0.58
CA PRO A 578 2.92 24.41 0.55
C PRO A 578 2.06 25.21 -0.43
N LEU A 579 0.96 24.59 -0.85
CA LEU A 579 -0.05 25.26 -1.65
C LEU A 579 -1.21 25.69 -0.74
N ASP A 580 -1.54 26.97 -0.76
CA ASP A 580 -2.70 27.49 -0.03
C ASP A 580 -4.00 27.22 -0.83
N TYR A 581 -5.02 26.59 -0.17
CA TYR A 581 -6.38 26.42 -0.72
C TYR A 581 -7.44 26.20 0.35
#